data_6b81fcf48a607e66865794de215ee838
#
_entry.id   6b81fcf48a607e66865794de215ee838
#
_cell.length_a   1.000
_cell.length_b   1.000
_cell.length_c   1.000
_cell.angle_alpha   90.00
_cell.angle_beta   90.00
_cell.angle_gamma   90.00
#
_symmetry.space_group_name_H-M   'P 1'
#
loop_
_entity.id
_entity.type
_entity.pdbx_description
1 polymer ?
#
loop_
_entity_poly.entity_id
_entity_poly.type
_entity_poly.pdbx_seq_one_letter_code
_entity_poly.pdbx_strand_id
1 'polypeptide(L)'
;CLNTFLSNLTGDKKCKILETACPVCLNRAKHCPGDAVILINLPEELDSDMTHCFGENGFRVFRLPTPREEAVIGILGQNGMGKSTAIQILSGALKPNLGDWGQEKEGEEIIENYPKGELRDYLEQVAESGVKVAVKPQYVDKLPKIFDGFVRELLERVDERNEVEKWAEEMGIVHLMERKLGALSGG
;
A
#
# COMPACT_ATOMS: atom_id res chain seq x y z
N CYS A 1 -8.78 12.46 -36.39
CA CYS A 1 -9.82 12.48 -35.33
C CYS A 1 -11.17 11.92 -35.76
N LEU A 2 -11.50 11.86 -37.06
CA LEU A 2 -12.79 11.31 -37.51
C LEU A 2 -12.86 9.76 -37.54
N ASN A 3 -11.73 9.07 -37.64
CA ASN A 3 -11.70 7.62 -37.75
C ASN A 3 -11.66 6.85 -36.42
N THR A 4 -11.60 7.52 -35.29
CA THR A 4 -11.65 6.87 -33.97
C THR A 4 -13.08 6.82 -33.40
N PHE A 5 -14.07 7.16 -34.22
CA PHE A 5 -15.48 7.02 -33.93
C PHE A 5 -15.97 5.63 -34.35
N LEU A 6 -15.25 4.59 -33.99
CA LEU A 6 -15.86 3.27 -34.00
C LEU A 6 -16.73 3.15 -32.76
N SER A 7 -17.92 3.72 -32.90
CA SER A 7 -19.07 3.32 -32.12
C SER A 7 -19.31 1.83 -32.40
N ASN A 8 -18.91 0.98 -31.50
CA ASN A 8 -19.60 -0.29 -31.38
C ASN A 8 -21.03 0.08 -30.98
N LEU A 9 -21.92 0.10 -31.94
CA LEU A 9 -23.34 0.17 -31.72
C LEU A 9 -23.73 -1.11 -30.97
N THR A 10 -23.72 -1.05 -29.66
CA THR A 10 -24.44 -2.04 -28.85
C THR A 10 -25.90 -1.89 -29.22
N GLY A 11 -26.72 -2.99 -29.17
CA GLY A 11 -28.10 -3.01 -29.63
C GLY A 11 -29.02 -1.88 -29.15
N ASP A 12 -28.57 -1.07 -28.18
CA ASP A 12 -29.26 0.08 -27.59
C ASP A 12 -29.00 1.44 -28.30
N LYS A 13 -28.32 1.47 -29.44
CA LYS A 13 -27.99 2.68 -30.21
C LYS A 13 -27.25 3.77 -29.40
N LYS A 14 -26.54 3.43 -28.33
CA LYS A 14 -25.74 4.34 -27.53
C LYS A 14 -24.30 4.39 -28.03
N CYS A 15 -23.76 5.58 -28.27
CA CYS A 15 -22.36 5.77 -28.61
C CYS A 15 -21.51 5.60 -27.35
N LYS A 16 -20.49 4.73 -27.41
CA LYS A 16 -19.50 4.56 -26.35
C LYS A 16 -18.16 5.15 -26.80
N ILE A 17 -17.58 6.01 -25.97
CA ILE A 17 -16.24 6.54 -26.22
C ILE A 17 -15.23 5.52 -25.67
N LEU A 18 -14.30 5.09 -26.51
CA LEU A 18 -13.16 4.28 -26.08
C LEU A 18 -12.11 5.23 -25.50
N GLU A 19 -11.99 5.25 -24.19
CA GLU A 19 -11.10 6.16 -23.47
C GLU A 19 -9.63 5.91 -23.83
N THR A 20 -9.22 4.65 -23.99
CA THR A 20 -7.87 4.24 -24.37
C THR A 20 -7.42 4.74 -25.74
N ALA A 21 -8.38 5.04 -26.64
CA ALA A 21 -8.10 5.55 -27.98
C ALA A 21 -8.41 7.04 -28.12
N CYS A 22 -8.71 7.74 -27.03
CA CYS A 22 -9.10 9.13 -27.05
C CYS A 22 -7.87 10.06 -26.85
N PRO A 23 -7.44 10.84 -27.87
CA PRO A 23 -6.28 11.74 -27.76
C PRO A 23 -6.61 13.03 -26.97
N VAL A 24 -7.60 13.05 -26.13
CA VAL A 24 -8.00 14.17 -25.25
C VAL A 24 -8.00 15.56 -25.96
N CYS A 25 -8.45 15.61 -27.19
CA CYS A 25 -8.39 16.81 -28.03
C CYS A 25 -9.65 17.67 -27.93
N LEU A 26 -10.20 18.05 -26.92
CA LEU A 26 -11.37 18.99 -26.71
C LEU A 26 -12.39 19.13 -27.87
N ASN A 27 -12.06 18.69 -29.09
CA ASN A 27 -12.87 18.81 -30.28
C ASN A 27 -14.25 18.13 -30.15
N ARG A 28 -14.35 17.06 -29.38
CA ARG A 28 -15.61 16.34 -29.17
C ARG A 28 -16.56 17.08 -28.26
N ALA A 29 -16.03 17.71 -27.21
CA ALA A 29 -16.84 18.54 -26.32
C ALA A 29 -17.37 19.78 -27.04
N LYS A 30 -16.51 20.44 -27.85
CA LYS A 30 -16.88 21.63 -28.62
C LYS A 30 -17.93 21.40 -29.71
N HIS A 31 -18.04 20.21 -30.28
CA HIS A 31 -18.95 19.86 -31.36
C HIS A 31 -20.08 18.93 -30.92
N CYS A 32 -20.30 18.78 -29.62
CA CYS A 32 -21.43 18.01 -29.12
C CYS A 32 -22.72 18.89 -29.14
N PRO A 33 -23.72 18.57 -29.98
CA PRO A 33 -24.92 19.41 -30.10
C PRO A 33 -25.81 19.44 -28.85
N GLY A 34 -25.56 18.60 -27.88
CA GLY A 34 -26.33 18.49 -26.64
C GLY A 34 -25.52 18.76 -25.37
N ASP A 35 -24.31 19.32 -25.49
CA ASP A 35 -23.37 19.53 -24.34
C ASP A 35 -23.23 18.30 -23.39
N ALA A 36 -23.47 17.11 -23.96
CA ALA A 36 -23.48 15.86 -23.18
C ALA A 36 -22.08 15.32 -22.90
N VAL A 37 -21.01 15.95 -23.41
CA VAL A 37 -19.63 15.51 -23.24
C VAL A 37 -18.90 16.49 -22.34
N ILE A 38 -18.64 16.07 -21.13
CA ILE A 38 -17.79 16.82 -20.18
C ILE A 38 -16.39 16.18 -20.22
N LEU A 39 -15.37 17.00 -20.49
CA LEU A 39 -13.99 16.57 -20.40
C LEU A 39 -13.50 16.88 -18.98
N ILE A 40 -13.18 15.83 -18.25
CA ILE A 40 -12.52 15.95 -16.96
C ILE A 40 -11.03 15.73 -17.24
N ASN A 41 -10.22 16.77 -17.06
CA ASN A 41 -8.76 16.63 -17.07
C ASN A 41 -8.35 15.88 -15.81
N LEU A 42 -8.34 14.56 -15.91
CA LEU A 42 -7.66 13.74 -14.90
C LEU A 42 -6.16 14.01 -15.03
N PRO A 43 -5.42 14.15 -13.93
CA PRO A 43 -3.97 14.21 -14.00
C PRO A 43 -3.50 12.96 -14.74
N GLU A 44 -2.57 13.15 -15.69
CA GLU A 44 -1.93 12.05 -16.39
C GLU A 44 -1.37 11.10 -15.32
N GLU A 45 -1.67 9.81 -15.45
CA GLU A 45 -1.06 8.81 -14.59
C GLU A 45 0.45 8.92 -14.80
N LEU A 46 1.19 8.98 -13.69
CA LEU A 46 2.63 8.92 -13.74
C LEU A 46 2.98 7.49 -14.20
N ASP A 47 3.23 7.30 -15.50
CA ASP A 47 3.69 6.02 -16.04
C ASP A 47 5.09 5.65 -15.51
N SER A 48 5.82 6.66 -15.02
CA SER A 48 7.09 6.49 -14.32
C SER A 48 6.87 6.43 -12.82
N ASP A 49 7.65 5.62 -12.14
CA ASP A 49 7.69 5.47 -10.68
C ASP A 49 6.54 4.63 -10.07
N MET A 50 5.87 3.79 -10.85
CA MET A 50 4.88 2.87 -10.30
C MET A 50 5.57 1.78 -9.47
N THR A 51 5.22 1.74 -8.20
CA THR A 51 5.78 0.76 -7.26
C THR A 51 4.98 -0.54 -7.23
N HIS A 52 3.65 -0.44 -7.18
CA HIS A 52 2.79 -1.62 -7.07
C HIS A 52 1.39 -1.36 -7.64
N CYS A 53 0.82 -2.39 -8.28
CA CYS A 53 -0.51 -2.38 -8.84
C CYS A 53 -1.27 -3.66 -8.45
N PHE A 54 -2.52 -3.54 -8.01
CA PHE A 54 -3.37 -4.67 -7.60
C PHE A 54 -4.21 -5.26 -8.75
N GLY A 55 -4.00 -4.83 -9.97
CA GLY A 55 -4.70 -5.33 -11.16
C GLY A 55 -4.80 -4.26 -12.25
N GLU A 56 -5.35 -4.63 -13.41
CA GLU A 56 -5.43 -3.73 -14.58
C GLU A 56 -6.13 -2.40 -14.26
N ASN A 57 -7.25 -2.45 -13.54
CA ASN A 57 -7.99 -1.27 -13.05
C ASN A 57 -7.95 -1.18 -11.52
N GLY A 58 -6.94 -1.82 -10.92
CA GLY A 58 -6.79 -1.87 -9.47
C GLY A 58 -6.11 -0.63 -8.90
N PHE A 59 -6.06 -0.59 -7.58
CA PHE A 59 -5.36 0.45 -6.87
C PHE A 59 -3.87 0.43 -7.18
N ARG A 60 -3.27 1.62 -7.36
CA ARG A 60 -1.86 1.80 -7.73
C ARG A 60 -1.13 2.63 -6.69
N VAL A 61 0.08 2.20 -6.38
CA VAL A 61 1.03 2.95 -5.53
C VAL A 61 2.21 3.37 -6.38
N PHE A 62 2.52 4.65 -6.41
CA PHE A 62 3.58 5.18 -7.26
C PHE A 62 4.90 5.35 -6.50
N ARG A 63 4.91 6.02 -5.38
CA ARG A 63 6.14 6.32 -4.63
C ARG A 63 6.07 5.77 -3.22
N LEU A 64 7.22 5.38 -2.69
CA LEU A 64 7.36 4.98 -1.29
C LEU A 64 7.99 6.12 -0.48
N PRO A 65 7.58 6.28 0.79
CA PRO A 65 8.32 7.13 1.71
C PRO A 65 9.69 6.50 1.99
N THR A 66 10.71 7.33 2.13
CA THR A 66 12.07 6.89 2.44
C THR A 66 12.22 6.71 3.94
N PRO A 67 12.45 5.48 4.43
CA PRO A 67 12.81 5.26 5.83
C PRO A 67 14.15 5.92 6.14
N ARG A 68 14.28 6.46 7.34
CA ARG A 68 15.54 7.04 7.84
C ARG A 68 15.89 6.41 9.15
N GLU A 69 17.17 6.12 9.32
CA GLU A 69 17.70 5.62 10.58
C GLU A 69 17.47 6.63 11.71
N GLU A 70 17.21 6.11 12.90
CA GLU A 70 17.02 6.92 14.13
C GLU A 70 15.94 8.01 14.03
N ALA A 71 15.01 7.90 13.06
CA ALA A 71 13.97 8.88 12.85
C ALA A 71 12.56 8.27 12.92
N VAL A 72 11.60 9.07 13.36
CA VAL A 72 10.17 8.73 13.29
C VAL A 72 9.57 9.37 12.05
N ILE A 73 9.03 8.55 11.16
CA ILE A 73 8.42 9.01 9.91
C ILE A 73 6.91 8.87 9.99
N GLY A 74 6.21 10.01 9.85
CA GLY A 74 4.76 10.07 9.79
C GLY A 74 4.27 10.04 8.34
N ILE A 75 3.38 9.08 8.02
CA ILE A 75 2.73 9.01 6.70
C ILE A 75 1.33 9.60 6.83
N LEU A 76 1.11 10.76 6.21
CA LEU A 76 -0.16 11.47 6.22
C LEU A 76 -0.86 11.36 4.86
N GLY A 77 -2.16 11.25 4.89
CA GLY A 77 -3.00 11.20 3.68
C GLY A 77 -4.40 10.68 3.96
N GLN A 78 -5.31 10.89 3.01
CA GLN A 78 -6.68 10.41 3.09
C GLN A 78 -6.75 8.87 3.11
N ASN A 79 -7.90 8.33 3.49
CA ASN A 79 -8.14 6.89 3.41
C ASN A 79 -8.14 6.45 1.93
N GLY A 80 -7.60 5.27 1.66
CA GLY A 80 -7.47 4.77 0.30
C GLY A 80 -6.22 5.23 -0.46
N MET A 81 -5.37 6.10 0.09
CA MET A 81 -4.16 6.60 -0.57
C MET A 81 -2.97 5.62 -0.58
N GLY A 82 -3.13 4.41 -0.05
CA GLY A 82 -2.06 3.41 -0.05
C GLY A 82 -1.08 3.43 1.11
N LYS A 83 -1.37 4.16 2.19
CA LYS A 83 -0.50 4.20 3.37
C LYS A 83 -0.16 2.82 3.93
N SER A 84 -1.17 1.96 4.10
CA SER A 84 -0.98 0.60 4.60
C SER A 84 -0.22 -0.27 3.62
N THR A 85 -0.43 -0.09 2.32
CA THR A 85 0.31 -0.79 1.26
C THR A 85 1.78 -0.38 1.27
N ALA A 86 2.07 0.90 1.40
CA ALA A 86 3.45 1.39 1.52
C ALA A 86 4.16 0.77 2.73
N ILE A 87 3.50 0.69 3.90
CA ILE A 87 4.04 0.03 5.09
C ILE A 87 4.29 -1.47 4.83
N GLN A 88 3.37 -2.17 4.15
CA GLN A 88 3.55 -3.58 3.81
C GLN A 88 4.75 -3.80 2.88
N ILE A 89 4.97 -2.92 1.92
CA ILE A 89 6.14 -2.99 1.04
C ILE A 89 7.42 -2.71 1.82
N LEU A 90 7.45 -1.65 2.61
CA LEU A 90 8.63 -1.31 3.42
C LEU A 90 8.95 -2.37 4.49
N SER A 91 7.96 -3.10 4.97
CA SER A 91 8.17 -4.21 5.90
C SER A 91 8.56 -5.54 5.23
N GLY A 92 8.63 -5.58 3.90
CA GLY A 92 8.88 -6.82 3.16
C GLY A 92 7.69 -7.80 3.12
N ALA A 93 6.54 -7.45 3.71
CA ALA A 93 5.35 -8.29 3.70
C ALA A 93 4.64 -8.32 2.32
N LEU A 94 4.85 -7.32 1.49
CA LEU A 94 4.34 -7.22 0.13
C LEU A 94 5.48 -6.89 -0.82
N LYS A 95 5.72 -7.76 -1.81
CA LYS A 95 6.69 -7.49 -2.87
C LYS A 95 6.11 -6.53 -3.90
N PRO A 96 6.82 -5.46 -4.28
CA PRO A 96 6.44 -4.58 -5.39
C PRO A 96 6.39 -5.36 -6.71
N ASN A 97 5.45 -5.00 -7.59
CA ASN A 97 5.37 -5.59 -8.94
C ASN A 97 5.64 -4.59 -10.07
N LEU A 98 6.00 -3.36 -9.74
CA LEU A 98 6.35 -2.29 -10.68
C LEU A 98 5.27 -2.03 -11.77
N GLY A 99 4.01 -2.32 -11.44
CA GLY A 99 2.88 -2.20 -12.37
C GLY A 99 2.58 -3.47 -13.18
N ASP A 100 3.38 -4.51 -13.07
CA ASP A 100 3.18 -5.80 -13.75
C ASP A 100 2.47 -6.79 -12.82
N TRP A 101 1.16 -6.67 -12.73
CA TRP A 101 0.34 -7.47 -11.82
C TRP A 101 0.20 -8.94 -12.19
N GLY A 102 0.62 -9.33 -13.40
CA GLY A 102 0.55 -10.71 -13.90
C GLY A 102 1.81 -11.54 -13.65
N GLN A 103 2.90 -10.93 -13.18
CA GLN A 103 4.19 -11.60 -12.98
C GLN A 103 4.78 -11.23 -11.61
N GLU A 104 5.36 -12.23 -10.96
CA GLU A 104 6.20 -11.98 -9.79
C GLU A 104 7.59 -11.56 -10.28
N LYS A 105 8.03 -10.39 -9.83
CA LYS A 105 9.36 -9.87 -10.14
C LYS A 105 10.37 -10.33 -9.10
N GLU A 106 11.59 -10.56 -9.56
CA GLU A 106 12.70 -10.89 -8.66
C GLU A 106 13.15 -9.66 -7.86
N GLY A 107 13.74 -9.89 -6.69
CA GLY A 107 14.17 -8.82 -5.80
C GLY A 107 15.15 -7.85 -6.45
N GLU A 108 16.10 -8.36 -7.24
CA GLU A 108 17.09 -7.56 -7.95
C GLU A 108 16.44 -6.62 -8.97
N GLU A 109 15.49 -7.10 -9.77
CA GLU A 109 14.76 -6.29 -10.76
C GLU A 109 13.97 -5.16 -10.10
N ILE A 110 13.36 -5.46 -8.94
CA ILE A 110 12.63 -4.46 -8.16
C ILE A 110 13.57 -3.36 -7.68
N ILE A 111 14.71 -3.74 -7.12
CA ILE A 111 15.68 -2.82 -6.54
C ILE A 111 16.31 -1.93 -7.63
N GLU A 112 16.63 -2.49 -8.79
CA GLU A 112 17.22 -1.75 -9.92
C GLU A 112 16.29 -0.65 -10.46
N ASN A 113 14.98 -0.80 -10.30
CA ASN A 113 14.00 0.21 -10.71
C ASN A 113 14.04 1.48 -9.86
N TYR A 114 14.62 1.41 -8.65
CA TYR A 114 14.76 2.59 -7.79
C TYR A 114 16.09 3.31 -8.05
N PRO A 115 16.08 4.65 -8.09
CA PRO A 115 17.32 5.43 -8.20
C PRO A 115 18.20 5.17 -6.98
N LYS A 116 19.52 5.25 -7.16
CA LYS A 116 20.48 5.12 -6.07
C LYS A 116 20.19 6.15 -4.98
N GLY A 117 20.11 5.69 -3.73
CA GLY A 117 19.82 6.51 -2.56
C GLY A 117 19.25 5.72 -1.39
N GLU A 118 18.96 6.39 -0.30
CA GLU A 118 18.54 5.81 0.99
C GLU A 118 17.39 4.79 0.86
N LEU A 119 16.41 5.03 -0.02
CA LEU A 119 15.29 4.10 -0.21
C LEU A 119 15.74 2.80 -0.86
N ARG A 120 16.61 2.88 -1.89
CA ARG A 120 17.15 1.70 -2.55
C ARG A 120 18.00 0.88 -1.59
N ASP A 121 18.90 1.52 -0.87
CA ASP A 121 19.78 0.87 0.11
C ASP A 121 18.96 0.15 1.20
N TYR A 122 17.86 0.77 1.64
CA TYR A 122 16.93 0.17 2.58
C TYR A 122 16.21 -1.07 2.00
N LEU A 123 15.72 -0.99 0.75
CA LEU A 123 15.03 -2.10 0.10
C LEU A 123 15.99 -3.27 -0.17
N GLU A 124 17.25 -3.00 -0.48
CA GLU A 124 18.31 -4.01 -0.58
C GLU A 124 18.48 -4.76 0.75
N GLN A 125 18.60 -4.04 1.86
CA GLN A 125 18.72 -4.63 3.20
C GLN A 125 17.49 -5.47 3.57
N VAL A 126 16.28 -5.01 3.23
CA VAL A 126 15.04 -5.76 3.48
C VAL A 126 14.99 -7.03 2.65
N ALA A 127 15.41 -6.98 1.38
CA ALA A 127 15.44 -8.14 0.48
C ALA A 127 16.45 -9.20 0.94
N GLU A 128 17.60 -8.78 1.45
CA GLU A 128 18.63 -9.66 2.01
C GLU A 128 18.26 -10.21 3.40
N SER A 129 17.07 -9.90 3.91
CA SER A 129 16.63 -10.26 5.28
C SER A 129 17.53 -9.69 6.39
N GLY A 130 18.25 -8.61 6.09
CA GLY A 130 19.12 -7.92 7.04
C GLY A 130 18.38 -7.04 8.04
N VAL A 131 17.13 -6.69 7.76
CA VAL A 131 16.31 -5.81 8.61
C VAL A 131 15.24 -6.63 9.32
N LYS A 132 15.24 -6.62 10.65
CA LYS A 132 14.13 -7.15 11.45
C LYS A 132 13.05 -6.09 11.57
N VAL A 133 11.86 -6.39 11.03
CA VAL A 133 10.72 -5.47 11.03
C VAL A 133 9.64 -5.95 11.99
N ALA A 134 9.24 -5.11 12.93
CA ALA A 134 8.09 -5.34 13.78
C ALA A 134 6.91 -4.49 13.31
N VAL A 135 5.80 -5.14 13.00
CA VAL A 135 4.58 -4.46 12.51
C VAL A 135 3.46 -4.62 13.54
N LYS A 136 2.94 -3.51 14.04
CA LYS A 136 1.74 -3.51 14.88
C LYS A 136 0.51 -3.72 14.01
N PRO A 137 -0.25 -4.81 14.15
CA PRO A 137 -1.46 -5.02 13.38
C PRO A 137 -2.54 -3.99 13.70
N GLN A 138 -3.36 -3.64 12.71
CA GLN A 138 -4.46 -2.69 12.89
C GLN A 138 -5.57 -3.26 13.79
N TYR A 139 -5.82 -4.56 13.70
CA TYR A 139 -6.89 -5.25 14.42
C TYR A 139 -6.32 -6.11 15.55
N VAL A 140 -6.08 -5.48 16.71
CA VAL A 140 -5.57 -6.16 17.91
C VAL A 140 -6.63 -7.05 18.57
N ASP A 141 -7.91 -6.81 18.32
CA ASP A 141 -9.05 -7.60 18.79
C ASP A 141 -9.07 -9.06 18.27
N LYS A 142 -8.24 -9.36 17.28
CA LYS A 142 -8.03 -10.74 16.80
C LYS A 142 -7.04 -11.53 17.64
N LEU A 143 -6.17 -10.89 18.41
CA LEU A 143 -5.15 -11.54 19.23
C LEU A 143 -5.74 -12.56 20.24
N PRO A 144 -6.83 -12.23 20.99
CA PRO A 144 -7.43 -13.20 21.91
C PRO A 144 -8.02 -14.44 21.23
N LYS A 145 -8.30 -14.38 19.92
CA LYS A 145 -8.79 -15.54 19.14
C LYS A 145 -7.67 -16.48 18.73
N ILE A 146 -6.44 -15.97 18.68
CA ILE A 146 -5.25 -16.71 18.26
C ILE A 146 -4.53 -17.27 19.48
N PHE A 147 -4.56 -16.56 20.59
CA PHE A 147 -3.87 -16.91 21.83
C PHE A 147 -4.79 -16.75 23.04
N ASP A 148 -5.14 -17.87 23.69
CA ASP A 148 -5.94 -17.90 24.93
C ASP A 148 -5.00 -18.15 26.12
N GLY A 149 -4.23 -17.13 26.50
CA GLY A 149 -3.28 -17.20 27.61
C GLY A 149 -3.20 -15.87 28.36
N PHE A 150 -2.21 -15.80 29.25
CA PHE A 150 -1.93 -14.57 30.00
C PHE A 150 -1.08 -13.61 29.16
N VAL A 151 -1.20 -12.31 29.45
CA VAL A 151 -0.41 -11.27 28.78
C VAL A 151 1.07 -11.54 28.90
N ARG A 152 1.55 -11.90 30.08
CA ARG A 152 2.94 -12.27 30.35
C ARG A 152 3.44 -13.36 29.39
N GLU A 153 2.71 -14.47 29.31
CA GLU A 153 3.09 -15.59 28.44
C GLU A 153 3.24 -15.21 26.97
N LEU A 154 2.35 -14.31 26.48
CA LEU A 154 2.42 -13.83 25.11
C LEU A 154 3.65 -12.95 24.89
N LEU A 155 3.94 -12.03 25.82
CA LEU A 155 5.07 -11.12 25.70
C LEU A 155 6.39 -11.85 25.83
N GLU A 156 6.54 -12.77 26.79
CA GLU A 156 7.75 -13.59 26.95
C GLU A 156 8.03 -14.49 25.75
N ARG A 157 6.96 -14.97 25.07
CA ARG A 157 7.10 -15.81 23.88
C ARG A 157 7.76 -15.09 22.69
N VAL A 158 7.56 -13.78 22.58
CA VAL A 158 8.07 -12.95 21.47
C VAL A 158 9.28 -12.09 21.88
N ASP A 159 9.66 -12.14 23.14
CA ASP A 159 10.77 -11.36 23.70
C ASP A 159 12.12 -12.01 23.37
N GLU A 160 12.81 -11.46 22.39
CA GLU A 160 14.17 -11.87 22.03
C GLU A 160 15.26 -11.21 22.89
N ARG A 161 14.92 -10.17 23.66
CA ARG A 161 15.88 -9.31 24.36
C ARG A 161 15.81 -9.42 25.88
N ASN A 162 14.84 -10.17 26.41
CA ASN A 162 14.52 -10.24 27.83
C ASN A 162 14.24 -8.87 28.47
N GLU A 163 13.45 -8.05 27.77
CA GLU A 163 13.11 -6.68 28.20
C GLU A 163 11.64 -6.51 28.58
N VAL A 164 10.84 -7.60 28.67
CA VAL A 164 9.40 -7.56 28.96
C VAL A 164 9.10 -6.76 30.21
N GLU A 165 9.80 -7.00 31.32
CA GLU A 165 9.55 -6.29 32.58
C GLU A 165 9.80 -4.80 32.47
N LYS A 166 10.90 -4.42 31.83
CA LYS A 166 11.25 -3.02 31.59
C LYS A 166 10.15 -2.30 30.80
N TRP A 167 9.70 -2.90 29.70
CA TRP A 167 8.67 -2.32 28.86
C TRP A 167 7.29 -2.33 29.54
N ALA A 168 6.99 -3.35 30.36
CA ALA A 168 5.77 -3.40 31.14
C ALA A 168 5.69 -2.26 32.17
N GLU A 169 6.80 -1.93 32.81
CA GLU A 169 6.89 -0.79 33.73
C GLU A 169 6.76 0.54 32.99
N GLU A 170 7.51 0.73 31.89
CA GLU A 170 7.53 1.96 31.13
C GLU A 170 6.13 2.27 30.52
N MET A 171 5.43 1.25 30.06
CA MET A 171 4.06 1.38 29.54
C MET A 171 2.98 1.33 30.63
N GLY A 172 3.32 1.11 31.89
CA GLY A 172 2.37 1.06 33.02
C GLY A 172 1.43 -0.13 32.98
N ILE A 173 1.78 -1.23 32.31
CA ILE A 173 0.94 -2.43 32.12
C ILE A 173 1.26 -3.58 33.06
N VAL A 174 2.15 -3.41 34.04
CA VAL A 174 2.54 -4.46 35.02
C VAL A 174 1.33 -5.12 35.66
N HIS A 175 0.31 -4.34 36.01
CA HIS A 175 -0.92 -4.82 36.63
C HIS A 175 -1.80 -5.68 35.70
N LEU A 176 -1.50 -5.72 34.41
CA LEU A 176 -2.23 -6.50 33.39
C LEU A 176 -1.52 -7.81 33.07
N MET A 177 -0.26 -7.98 33.48
CA MET A 177 0.59 -9.11 33.07
C MET A 177 -0.02 -10.47 33.44
N GLU A 178 -0.71 -10.55 34.58
CA GLU A 178 -1.37 -11.77 35.09
C GLU A 178 -2.85 -11.87 34.65
N ARG A 179 -3.29 -11.02 33.72
CA ARG A 179 -4.64 -11.11 33.15
C ARG A 179 -4.65 -11.92 31.86
N LYS A 180 -5.77 -12.62 31.64
CA LYS A 180 -6.01 -13.26 30.34
C LYS A 180 -6.16 -12.21 29.25
N LEU A 181 -5.56 -12.47 28.09
CA LEU A 181 -5.60 -11.55 26.95
C LEU A 181 -7.04 -11.21 26.51
N GLY A 182 -7.95 -12.18 26.55
CA GLY A 182 -9.37 -11.98 26.23
C GLY A 182 -10.15 -11.11 27.21
N ALA A 183 -9.60 -10.81 28.38
CA ALA A 183 -10.22 -9.94 29.39
C ALA A 183 -9.77 -8.47 29.26
N LEU A 184 -8.91 -8.17 28.28
CA LEU A 184 -8.44 -6.81 28.02
C LEU A 184 -9.39 -6.07 27.07
N SER A 185 -9.52 -4.75 27.26
CA SER A 185 -10.13 -3.86 26.29
C SER A 185 -9.17 -3.58 25.11
N GLY A 186 -9.70 -3.15 23.98
CA GLY A 186 -8.89 -2.90 22.78
C GLY A 186 -7.97 -1.66 22.83
N GLY A 187 -7.83 -1.04 23.98
CA GLY A 187 -6.99 0.14 24.19
C GLY A 187 -5.67 -0.14 24.87
#